data_e0fdfd0afc28f066aaa4ae3767d6d7e0
#
_entry.id   e0fdfd0afc28f066aaa4ae3767d6d7e0
#
_cell.length_a   1.000
_cell.length_b   1.000
_cell.length_c   1.000
_cell.angle_alpha   90.00
_cell.angle_beta   90.00
_cell.angle_gamma   90.00
#
_symmetry.space_group_name_H-M   'P 1'
#
loop_
_entity.id
_entity.type
_entity.pdbx_description
1 polymer ?
#
loop_
_entity_poly.entity_id
_entity_poly.type
_entity_poly.pdbx_seq_one_letter_code
_entity_poly.pdbx_strand_id
1 'polypeptide(L)'
;DVSFVLCNTDNQALQKSEVPNKLLIGQNTTHGLGSGNVPEVGEKAALESEEDIYRMLDDGTRMAFVTAGMGGGTGTGAGPVVAKISKDMGILTVGIVTIPFVFEGRPKIVKALRGVRNMAQNVDSLLVINNERLRNFADMPVPQANRKADETLTIAAKSIAEIVTTDLEQNVDFEI
;
A
#
# COMPACT_ATOMS: atom_id res chain seq x y z
N ASP A 1 -10.37 16.76 4.03
CA ASP A 1 -11.10 15.52 3.72
C ASP A 1 -10.11 14.46 3.26
N VAL A 2 -10.34 13.18 3.61
CA VAL A 2 -9.52 12.04 3.18
C VAL A 2 -10.34 11.20 2.20
N SER A 3 -9.80 10.97 1.02
CA SER A 3 -10.39 10.10 0.00
C SER A 3 -9.67 8.75 0.00
N PHE A 4 -10.43 7.67 -0.11
CA PHE A 4 -9.91 6.31 -0.18
C PHE A 4 -10.10 5.76 -1.58
N VAL A 5 -9.03 5.20 -2.14
CA VAL A 5 -9.07 4.49 -3.42
C VAL A 5 -8.47 3.10 -3.25
N LEU A 6 -9.19 2.09 -3.69
CA LEU A 6 -8.71 0.71 -3.72
C LEU A 6 -8.19 0.38 -5.12
N CYS A 7 -6.88 0.13 -5.23
CA CYS A 7 -6.25 -0.34 -6.46
C CYS A 7 -6.00 -1.86 -6.38
N ASN A 8 -6.35 -2.60 -7.41
CA ASN A 8 -6.05 -4.03 -7.48
C ASN A 8 -5.94 -4.50 -8.94
N THR A 9 -5.22 -5.61 -9.15
CA THR A 9 -5.16 -6.36 -10.40
C THR A 9 -6.25 -7.44 -10.48
N ASP A 10 -6.95 -7.71 -9.40
CA ASP A 10 -8.04 -8.68 -9.29
C ASP A 10 -9.39 -7.96 -9.20
N ASN A 11 -10.19 -8.11 -10.27
CA ASN A 11 -11.49 -7.48 -10.36
C ASN A 11 -12.50 -8.06 -9.36
N GLN A 12 -12.43 -9.34 -9.04
CA GLN A 12 -13.34 -9.95 -8.08
C GLN A 12 -13.09 -9.39 -6.66
N ALA A 13 -11.82 -9.21 -6.30
CA ALA A 13 -11.45 -8.60 -5.03
C ALA A 13 -11.91 -7.15 -4.95
N LEU A 14 -11.79 -6.38 -6.05
CA LEU A 14 -12.30 -5.01 -6.13
C LEU A 14 -13.81 -4.95 -5.94
N GLN A 15 -14.58 -5.83 -6.59
CA GLN A 15 -16.05 -5.80 -6.52
C GLN A 15 -16.57 -6.15 -5.12
N LYS A 16 -15.86 -6.99 -4.37
CA LYS A 16 -16.24 -7.37 -3.00
C LYS A 16 -15.98 -6.28 -1.97
N SER A 17 -15.17 -5.29 -2.29
CA SER A 17 -14.84 -4.19 -1.37
C SER A 17 -15.98 -3.17 -1.30
N GLU A 18 -16.17 -2.60 -0.11
CA GLU A 18 -17.11 -1.50 0.15
C GLU A 18 -16.51 -0.11 -0.15
N VAL A 19 -15.20 -0.03 -0.45
CA VAL A 19 -14.55 1.23 -0.81
C VAL A 19 -15.16 1.77 -2.09
N PRO A 20 -15.68 3.01 -2.10
CA PRO A 20 -16.43 3.54 -3.25
C PRO A 20 -15.53 3.78 -4.47
N ASN A 21 -14.32 4.26 -4.27
CA ASN A 21 -13.39 4.55 -5.36
C ASN A 21 -12.49 3.33 -5.60
N LYS A 22 -12.56 2.79 -6.80
CA LYS A 22 -11.86 1.56 -7.20
C LYS A 22 -11.14 1.78 -8.50
N LEU A 23 -9.90 1.30 -8.57
CA LEU A 23 -9.09 1.31 -9.78
C LEU A 23 -8.60 -0.11 -10.08
N LEU A 24 -9.07 -0.68 -11.17
CA LEU A 24 -8.52 -1.92 -11.72
C LEU A 24 -7.27 -1.56 -12.55
N ILE A 25 -6.13 -2.06 -12.14
CA ILE A 25 -4.86 -1.84 -12.83
C ILE A 25 -4.43 -3.06 -13.64
N GLY A 26 -3.82 -2.82 -14.80
CA GLY A 26 -3.24 -3.86 -15.64
C GLY A 26 -4.28 -4.76 -16.29
N GLN A 27 -5.34 -4.20 -16.85
CA GLN A 27 -6.42 -4.96 -17.51
C GLN A 27 -5.91 -5.88 -18.63
N ASN A 28 -4.94 -5.43 -19.44
CA ASN A 28 -4.38 -6.25 -20.50
C ASN A 28 -3.33 -7.25 -19.96
N THR A 29 -2.60 -6.87 -18.91
CA THR A 29 -1.57 -7.72 -18.29
C THR A 29 -2.17 -8.86 -17.50
N THR A 30 -3.27 -8.64 -16.77
CA THR A 30 -3.83 -9.62 -15.82
C THR A 30 -5.22 -10.13 -16.20
N HIS A 31 -5.89 -9.46 -17.14
CA HIS A 31 -7.29 -9.73 -17.50
C HIS A 31 -8.26 -9.69 -16.31
N GLY A 32 -7.89 -8.92 -15.26
CA GLY A 32 -8.67 -8.83 -14.02
C GLY A 32 -8.58 -10.08 -13.12
N LEU A 33 -7.65 -11.00 -13.39
CA LEU A 33 -7.49 -12.27 -12.65
C LEU A 33 -6.43 -12.18 -11.54
N GLY A 34 -5.87 -10.99 -11.32
CA GLY A 34 -4.81 -10.78 -10.35
C GLY A 34 -3.40 -11.04 -10.89
N SER A 35 -2.40 -10.70 -10.09
CA SER A 35 -0.98 -10.84 -10.46
C SER A 35 -0.39 -12.23 -10.25
N GLY A 36 -1.20 -13.22 -9.82
CA GLY A 36 -0.73 -14.58 -9.59
C GLY A 36 0.40 -14.68 -8.53
N ASN A 37 0.43 -13.77 -7.57
CA ASN A 37 1.47 -13.68 -6.54
C ASN A 37 2.89 -13.40 -7.10
N VAL A 38 2.99 -12.80 -8.30
CA VAL A 38 4.23 -12.44 -8.99
C VAL A 38 4.39 -10.91 -8.98
N PRO A 39 5.39 -10.37 -8.26
CA PRO A 39 5.62 -8.92 -8.16
C PRO A 39 5.85 -8.24 -9.52
N GLU A 40 6.57 -8.89 -10.41
CA GLU A 40 6.88 -8.37 -11.75
C GLU A 40 5.60 -8.18 -12.60
N VAL A 41 4.59 -9.03 -12.39
CA VAL A 41 3.26 -8.87 -13.03
C VAL A 41 2.51 -7.69 -12.41
N GLY A 42 2.58 -7.53 -11.09
CA GLY A 42 2.00 -6.38 -10.39
C GLY A 42 2.61 -5.05 -10.81
N GLU A 43 3.93 -5.00 -10.94
CA GLU A 43 4.67 -3.83 -11.43
C GLU A 43 4.25 -3.47 -12.87
N LYS A 44 4.26 -4.47 -13.77
CA LYS A 44 3.83 -4.28 -15.16
C LYS A 44 2.37 -3.80 -15.25
N ALA A 45 1.49 -4.33 -14.42
CA ALA A 45 0.09 -3.93 -14.36
C ALA A 45 -0.07 -2.45 -13.95
N ALA A 46 0.72 -1.99 -12.98
CA ALA A 46 0.70 -0.58 -12.57
C ALA A 46 1.27 0.34 -13.65
N LEU A 47 2.36 -0.06 -14.30
CA LEU A 47 2.94 0.70 -15.42
C LEU A 47 1.97 0.79 -16.61
N GLU A 48 1.23 -0.28 -16.92
CA GLU A 48 0.17 -0.25 -17.93
C GLU A 48 -0.91 0.79 -17.63
N SER A 49 -1.23 0.97 -16.35
CA SER A 49 -2.29 1.87 -15.87
C SER A 49 -1.76 3.21 -15.33
N GLU A 50 -0.56 3.62 -15.72
CA GLU A 50 0.09 4.83 -15.23
C GLU A 50 -0.77 6.08 -15.41
N GLU A 51 -1.42 6.25 -16.58
CA GLU A 51 -2.31 7.37 -16.85
C GLU A 51 -3.53 7.40 -15.93
N ASP A 52 -4.11 6.25 -15.62
CA ASP A 52 -5.28 6.17 -14.75
C ASP A 52 -4.90 6.47 -13.30
N ILE A 53 -3.72 6.00 -12.87
CA ILE A 53 -3.16 6.32 -11.55
C ILE A 53 -2.88 7.82 -11.46
N TYR A 54 -2.28 8.40 -12.50
CA TYR A 54 -2.02 9.84 -12.57
C TYR A 54 -3.33 10.64 -12.44
N ARG A 55 -4.36 10.33 -13.25
CA ARG A 55 -5.67 11.00 -13.20
C ARG A 55 -6.35 10.88 -11.84
N MET A 56 -6.20 9.73 -11.19
CA MET A 56 -6.73 9.49 -9.85
C MET A 56 -6.12 10.43 -8.81
N LEU A 57 -4.84 10.77 -8.96
CA LEU A 57 -4.09 11.65 -8.05
C LEU A 57 -4.16 13.12 -8.43
N ASP A 58 -4.56 13.45 -9.67
CA ASP A 58 -4.61 14.82 -10.22
C ASP A 58 -5.93 15.52 -9.89
N ASP A 59 -6.33 15.46 -8.64
CA ASP A 59 -7.55 16.07 -8.09
C ASP A 59 -7.27 17.20 -7.08
N GLY A 60 -6.02 17.69 -7.04
CA GLY A 60 -5.56 18.64 -6.03
C GLY A 60 -5.01 17.97 -4.78
N THR A 61 -4.78 16.66 -4.80
CA THR A 61 -4.15 15.92 -3.72
C THR A 61 -2.76 16.47 -3.42
N ARG A 62 -2.50 16.81 -2.17
CA ARG A 62 -1.22 17.33 -1.69
C ARG A 62 -0.40 16.32 -0.92
N MET A 63 -1.06 15.31 -0.37
CA MET A 63 -0.44 14.22 0.37
C MET A 63 -1.14 12.90 0.05
N ALA A 64 -0.38 11.86 -0.18
CA ALA A 64 -0.89 10.52 -0.45
C ALA A 64 -0.27 9.49 0.49
N PHE A 65 -1.12 8.64 1.05
CA PHE A 65 -0.71 7.43 1.76
C PHE A 65 -0.84 6.24 0.81
N VAL A 66 0.29 5.63 0.48
CA VAL A 66 0.32 4.39 -0.32
C VAL A 66 0.48 3.22 0.62
N THR A 67 -0.61 2.48 0.82
CA THR A 67 -0.63 1.32 1.73
C THR A 67 -0.63 0.02 0.95
N ALA A 68 0.23 -0.93 1.36
CA ALA A 68 0.31 -2.22 0.69
C ALA A 68 0.78 -3.34 1.64
N GLY A 69 0.17 -4.51 1.50
CA GLY A 69 0.72 -5.74 2.05
C GLY A 69 1.82 -6.27 1.15
N MET A 70 3.06 -6.34 1.66
CA MET A 70 4.19 -6.86 0.92
C MET A 70 4.25 -8.39 0.98
N GLY A 71 4.80 -9.01 -0.06
CA GLY A 71 4.95 -10.47 -0.18
C GLY A 71 4.05 -11.12 -1.22
N GLY A 72 2.97 -10.44 -1.63
CA GLY A 72 2.14 -10.80 -2.78
C GLY A 72 2.67 -10.23 -4.09
N GLY A 73 1.90 -10.31 -5.15
CA GLY A 73 2.26 -9.75 -6.44
C GLY A 73 1.87 -8.27 -6.57
N THR A 74 0.60 -7.94 -6.36
CA THR A 74 0.08 -6.58 -6.54
C THR A 74 0.72 -5.58 -5.57
N GLY A 75 0.61 -5.80 -4.26
CA GLY A 75 1.16 -4.87 -3.27
C GLY A 75 2.67 -4.68 -3.41
N THR A 76 3.42 -5.78 -3.62
CA THR A 76 4.89 -5.77 -3.74
C THR A 76 5.36 -5.08 -5.02
N GLY A 77 4.67 -5.32 -6.14
CA GLY A 77 5.06 -4.81 -7.45
C GLY A 77 4.44 -3.47 -7.79
N ALA A 78 3.12 -3.33 -7.63
CA ALA A 78 2.40 -2.11 -8.01
C ALA A 78 2.58 -0.98 -6.99
N GLY A 79 2.67 -1.28 -5.69
CA GLY A 79 2.81 -0.27 -4.63
C GLY A 79 3.93 0.74 -4.90
N PRO A 80 5.17 0.30 -5.16
CA PRO A 80 6.29 1.21 -5.47
C PRO A 80 6.06 2.05 -6.73
N VAL A 81 5.36 1.54 -7.74
CA VAL A 81 5.03 2.29 -8.97
C VAL A 81 4.03 3.40 -8.65
N VAL A 82 2.96 3.10 -7.92
CA VAL A 82 1.98 4.11 -7.48
C VAL A 82 2.66 5.19 -6.65
N ALA A 83 3.53 4.81 -5.72
CA ALA A 83 4.28 5.74 -4.89
C ALA A 83 5.19 6.65 -5.74
N LYS A 84 5.88 6.08 -6.72
CA LYS A 84 6.72 6.84 -7.65
C LYS A 84 5.92 7.87 -8.44
N ILE A 85 4.79 7.48 -9.01
CA ILE A 85 3.91 8.40 -9.76
C ILE A 85 3.47 9.55 -8.86
N SER A 86 3.01 9.25 -7.64
CA SER A 86 2.62 10.26 -6.65
C SER A 86 3.76 11.24 -6.35
N LYS A 87 4.96 10.73 -6.09
CA LYS A 87 6.15 11.54 -5.79
C LYS A 87 6.58 12.39 -7.00
N ASP A 88 6.57 11.82 -8.20
CA ASP A 88 6.91 12.53 -9.44
C ASP A 88 5.92 13.68 -9.75
N MET A 89 4.69 13.59 -9.25
CA MET A 89 3.69 14.68 -9.31
C MET A 89 3.90 15.77 -8.23
N GLY A 90 4.92 15.66 -7.38
CA GLY A 90 5.17 16.59 -6.29
C GLY A 90 4.22 16.44 -5.10
N ILE A 91 3.55 15.30 -4.99
CA ILE A 91 2.66 14.96 -3.87
C ILE A 91 3.52 14.38 -2.75
N LEU A 92 3.35 14.88 -1.52
CA LEU A 92 4.00 14.30 -0.34
C LEU A 92 3.53 12.85 -0.16
N THR A 93 4.43 11.90 -0.36
CA THR A 93 4.10 10.48 -0.46
C THR A 93 4.62 9.70 0.74
N VAL A 94 3.71 9.14 1.52
CA VAL A 94 4.01 8.29 2.68
C VAL A 94 3.64 6.85 2.36
N GLY A 95 4.62 5.97 2.42
CA GLY A 95 4.39 4.53 2.31
C GLY A 95 4.08 3.91 3.67
N ILE A 96 3.04 3.09 3.75
CA ILE A 96 2.75 2.27 4.93
C ILE A 96 2.59 0.84 4.48
N VAL A 97 3.55 -0.01 4.81
CA VAL A 97 3.60 -1.38 4.29
C VAL A 97 3.70 -2.41 5.41
N THR A 98 3.14 -3.59 5.17
CA THR A 98 3.24 -4.71 6.10
C THR A 98 4.17 -5.79 5.57
N ILE A 99 4.97 -6.38 6.47
CA ILE A 99 5.73 -7.62 6.21
C ILE A 99 4.88 -8.79 6.71
N PRO A 100 4.73 -9.87 5.91
CA PRO A 100 3.89 -11.01 6.25
C PRO A 100 4.38 -11.76 7.49
N PHE A 101 3.48 -12.54 8.07
CA PHE A 101 3.80 -13.43 9.19
C PHE A 101 4.78 -14.54 8.78
N VAL A 102 5.55 -15.05 9.73
CA VAL A 102 6.52 -16.14 9.49
C VAL A 102 5.84 -17.41 8.98
N PHE A 103 4.62 -17.71 9.45
CA PHE A 103 3.85 -18.87 8.98
C PHE A 103 3.43 -18.80 7.50
N GLU A 104 3.46 -17.61 6.88
CA GLU A 104 3.15 -17.45 5.46
C GLU A 104 4.28 -17.91 4.53
N GLY A 105 5.42 -18.25 5.10
CA GLY A 105 6.54 -18.89 4.43
C GLY A 105 7.66 -17.93 3.99
N ARG A 106 8.88 -18.46 4.03
CA ARG A 106 10.11 -17.72 3.70
C ARG A 106 10.09 -17.06 2.32
N PRO A 107 9.61 -17.70 1.23
CA PRO A 107 9.58 -17.06 -0.08
C PRO A 107 8.76 -15.76 -0.09
N LYS A 108 7.65 -15.73 0.65
CA LYS A 108 6.79 -14.54 0.76
C LYS A 108 7.49 -13.42 1.50
N ILE A 109 8.23 -13.74 2.57
CA ILE A 109 9.02 -12.77 3.34
C ILE A 109 10.13 -12.17 2.46
N VAL A 110 10.85 -13.00 1.69
CA VAL A 110 11.90 -12.50 0.79
C VAL A 110 11.35 -11.54 -0.26
N LYS A 111 10.20 -11.87 -0.86
CA LYS A 111 9.49 -10.95 -1.78
C LYS A 111 9.11 -9.65 -1.06
N ALA A 112 8.59 -9.76 0.16
CA ALA A 112 8.20 -8.59 0.95
C ALA A 112 9.36 -7.64 1.22
N LEU A 113 10.51 -8.15 1.63
CA LEU A 113 11.71 -7.35 1.89
C LEU A 113 12.20 -6.63 0.62
N ARG A 114 12.11 -7.29 -0.54
CA ARG A 114 12.41 -6.64 -1.83
C ARG A 114 11.42 -5.52 -2.13
N GLY A 115 10.13 -5.75 -1.90
CA GLY A 115 9.09 -4.73 -2.06
C GLY A 115 9.26 -3.54 -1.13
N VAL A 116 9.61 -3.77 0.14
CA VAL A 116 9.93 -2.72 1.11
C VAL A 116 11.11 -1.86 0.62
N ARG A 117 12.16 -2.49 0.10
CA ARG A 117 13.31 -1.79 -0.45
C ARG A 117 12.95 -0.91 -1.65
N ASN A 118 12.12 -1.44 -2.56
CA ASN A 118 11.65 -0.68 -3.73
C ASN A 118 10.72 0.47 -3.30
N MET A 119 9.85 0.23 -2.30
CA MET A 119 8.98 1.28 -1.77
C MET A 119 9.80 2.43 -1.15
N ALA A 120 10.83 2.11 -0.35
CA ALA A 120 11.68 3.10 0.31
C ALA A 120 12.35 4.08 -0.67
N GLN A 121 12.62 3.66 -1.90
CA GLN A 121 13.21 4.51 -2.95
C GLN A 121 12.21 5.48 -3.59
N ASN A 122 10.91 5.24 -3.41
CA ASN A 122 9.83 5.92 -4.11
C ASN A 122 8.87 6.70 -3.20
N VAL A 123 9.20 6.84 -1.92
CA VAL A 123 8.40 7.60 -0.94
C VAL A 123 9.26 8.64 -0.22
N ASP A 124 8.62 9.63 0.38
CA ASP A 124 9.28 10.62 1.23
C ASP A 124 9.45 10.09 2.65
N SER A 125 8.50 9.30 3.11
CA SER A 125 8.56 8.58 4.40
C SER A 125 8.01 7.18 4.25
N LEU A 126 8.59 6.21 4.97
CA LEU A 126 8.15 4.82 4.96
C LEU A 126 7.96 4.29 6.37
N LEU A 127 6.76 3.80 6.64
CA LEU A 127 6.46 3.02 7.83
C LEU A 127 6.34 1.53 7.46
N VAL A 128 7.12 0.71 8.13
CA VAL A 128 7.11 -0.75 7.93
C VAL A 128 6.55 -1.43 9.17
N ILE A 129 5.43 -2.11 9.01
CA ILE A 129 4.77 -2.89 10.06
C ILE A 129 5.14 -4.36 9.89
N ASN A 130 5.81 -4.93 10.88
CA ASN A 130 6.11 -6.37 10.89
C ASN A 130 4.94 -7.11 11.55
N ASN A 131 4.14 -7.82 10.76
CA ASN A 131 2.97 -8.57 11.27
C ASN A 131 3.36 -9.58 12.34
N GLU A 132 4.55 -10.20 12.28
CA GLU A 132 5.00 -11.13 13.31
C GLU A 132 5.11 -10.47 14.70
N ARG A 133 5.43 -9.17 14.75
CA ARG A 133 5.48 -8.42 16.00
C ARG A 133 4.10 -8.17 16.63
N LEU A 134 3.03 -8.31 15.84
CA LEU A 134 1.66 -8.18 16.32
C LEU A 134 1.14 -9.49 16.94
N ARG A 135 1.83 -10.61 16.72
CA ARG A 135 1.59 -11.90 17.36
C ARG A 135 2.21 -11.93 18.76
N ASN A 136 1.61 -11.21 19.70
CA ASN A 136 2.07 -11.25 21.08
C ASN A 136 1.73 -12.57 21.82
N PHE A 137 0.98 -13.49 21.16
CA PHE A 137 0.52 -14.75 21.75
C PHE A 137 0.61 -15.86 20.68
N ALA A 138 1.23 -16.97 21.04
CA ALA A 138 1.48 -18.11 20.16
C ALA A 138 0.19 -18.80 19.63
N ASP A 139 -0.94 -18.55 20.25
CA ASP A 139 -2.20 -19.24 19.99
C ASP A 139 -3.26 -18.40 19.25
N MET A 140 -2.86 -17.29 18.64
CA MET A 140 -3.81 -16.43 17.92
C MET A 140 -4.22 -17.07 16.58
N PRO A 141 -5.52 -17.32 16.32
CA PRO A 141 -6.01 -17.82 15.03
C PRO A 141 -5.64 -16.87 13.87
N VAL A 142 -5.32 -17.43 12.69
CA VAL A 142 -4.91 -16.66 11.50
C VAL A 142 -5.88 -15.54 11.13
N PRO A 143 -7.22 -15.73 11.13
CA PRO A 143 -8.15 -14.63 10.83
C PRO A 143 -8.07 -13.46 11.82
N GLN A 144 -7.76 -13.75 13.08
CA GLN A 144 -7.60 -12.71 14.11
C GLN A 144 -6.28 -11.99 13.96
N ALA A 145 -5.20 -12.70 13.63
CA ALA A 145 -3.90 -12.11 13.34
C ALA A 145 -3.97 -11.13 12.16
N ASN A 146 -4.65 -11.50 11.08
CA ASN A 146 -4.85 -10.65 9.93
C ASN A 146 -5.65 -9.38 10.28
N ARG A 147 -6.76 -9.52 11.02
CA ARG A 147 -7.53 -8.33 11.47
C ARG A 147 -6.68 -7.38 12.31
N LYS A 148 -5.85 -7.91 13.20
CA LYS A 148 -4.95 -7.08 14.01
C LYS A 148 -3.90 -6.35 13.18
N ALA A 149 -3.41 -6.96 12.11
CA ALA A 149 -2.52 -6.30 11.15
C ALA A 149 -3.24 -5.14 10.43
N ASP A 150 -4.47 -5.37 9.96
CA ASP A 150 -5.29 -4.35 9.30
C ASP A 150 -5.64 -3.18 10.24
N GLU A 151 -6.01 -3.48 11.50
CA GLU A 151 -6.27 -2.48 12.54
C GLU A 151 -5.02 -1.63 12.82
N THR A 152 -3.85 -2.27 12.92
CA THR A 152 -2.58 -1.57 13.18
C THR A 152 -2.22 -0.64 12.02
N LEU A 153 -2.42 -1.09 10.79
CA LEU A 153 -2.19 -0.29 9.59
C LEU A 153 -3.13 0.93 9.56
N THR A 154 -4.39 0.73 9.90
CA THR A 154 -5.39 1.81 9.99
C THR A 154 -5.02 2.84 11.05
N ILE A 155 -4.62 2.38 12.26
CA ILE A 155 -4.18 3.26 13.35
C ILE A 155 -2.96 4.06 12.93
N ALA A 156 -1.98 3.43 12.31
CA ALA A 156 -0.75 4.09 11.87
C ALA A 156 -1.04 5.19 10.83
N ALA A 157 -1.84 4.88 9.80
CA ALA A 157 -2.23 5.85 8.78
C ALA A 157 -3.01 7.02 9.39
N LYS A 158 -3.97 6.74 10.28
CA LYS A 158 -4.76 7.75 10.97
C LYS A 158 -3.91 8.65 11.84
N SER A 159 -2.99 8.09 12.64
CA SER A 159 -2.11 8.85 13.52
C SER A 159 -1.20 9.81 12.75
N ILE A 160 -0.65 9.37 11.62
CA ILE A 160 0.18 10.23 10.76
C ILE A 160 -0.68 11.33 10.13
N ALA A 161 -1.86 11.01 9.62
CA ALA A 161 -2.78 11.99 9.05
C ALA A 161 -3.21 13.03 10.08
N GLU A 162 -3.49 12.64 11.32
CA GLU A 162 -3.84 13.53 12.41
C GLU A 162 -2.71 14.52 12.76
N ILE A 163 -1.45 14.03 12.81
CA ILE A 163 -0.28 14.90 13.07
C ILE A 163 -0.14 15.97 11.99
N VAL A 164 -0.39 15.64 10.73
CA VAL A 164 -0.23 16.57 9.59
C VAL A 164 -1.41 17.54 9.47
N THR A 165 -2.62 17.11 9.85
CA THR A 165 -3.86 17.88 9.65
C THR A 165 -4.30 18.69 10.88
N THR A 166 -3.75 18.40 12.05
CA THR A 166 -4.10 19.10 13.31
C THR A 166 -3.15 20.27 13.50
N ASP A 167 -3.71 21.45 13.79
CA ASP A 167 -2.93 22.60 14.27
C ASP A 167 -2.35 22.27 15.65
N LEU A 168 -1.10 21.86 15.68
CA LEU A 168 -0.35 21.61 16.88
C LEU A 168 0.31 22.94 17.35
N GLU A 169 0.54 23.10 18.66
CA GLU A 169 1.30 24.25 19.20
C GLU A 169 2.71 24.37 18.59
N GLN A 170 3.24 23.27 18.04
CA GLN A 170 4.40 23.24 17.18
C GLN A 170 4.06 22.46 15.90
N ASN A 171 4.10 23.13 14.76
CA ASN A 171 3.94 22.47 13.47
C ASN A 171 5.12 21.53 13.22
N VAL A 172 4.80 20.31 12.79
CA VAL A 172 5.80 19.37 12.29
C VAL A 172 5.90 19.60 10.79
N ASP A 173 6.93 20.32 10.36
CA ASP A 173 7.24 20.49 8.95
C ASP A 173 8.08 19.28 8.49
N PHE A 174 7.61 18.61 7.44
CA PHE A 174 8.45 17.70 6.71
C PHE A 174 9.30 18.53 5.75
N GLU A 175 10.57 18.75 6.06
CA GLU A 175 11.51 19.32 5.11
C GLU A 175 11.63 18.36 3.90
N ILE A 176 11.31 18.88 2.73
CA ILE A 176 11.40 18.19 1.45
C ILE A 176 12.77 18.37 0.87
#